data_e731b9d55d51dcb66ee8ce57abd5502e
#
_entry.id   e731b9d55d51dcb66ee8ce57abd5502e
#
_cell.length_a   1.000
_cell.length_b   1.000
_cell.length_c   1.000
_cell.angle_alpha   90.00
_cell.angle_beta   90.00
_cell.angle_gamma   90.00
#
_symmetry.space_group_name_H-M   'P 1'
#
loop_
_entity.id
_entity.type
_entity.pdbx_description
1 polymer ?
#
loop_
_entity_poly.entity_id
_entity_poly.type
_entity_poly.pdbx_seq_one_letter_code
_entity_poly.pdbx_strand_id
1 'polypeptide(L)'
;MKNGKIGVTTENIFPVIKKFLYSDHEIFLRELISNAVDATQKLKTLSSIGEMKGELGDLTIHVAVDKEAKTLTVTDRGVGMTAEEVDKYINQIAFSGAEEFMEKYKNQSIIGHFGLGFYSSFMVADKVEIFTKSYKKEAKTVHWSCTGTPEFEMEETDAEHDRGTTIVLHLSEDSLEYAESSKVEELL
;
A
#
# COMPACT_ATOMS: atom_id res chain seq x y z
N MET A 1 -8.64 -5.59 -18.12
CA MET A 1 -8.77 -4.77 -16.90
C MET A 1 -9.83 -5.34 -15.99
N LYS A 2 -9.56 -5.42 -14.71
CA LYS A 2 -10.53 -5.91 -13.74
C LYS A 2 -11.05 -4.74 -12.91
N ASN A 3 -12.37 -4.63 -12.83
CA ASN A 3 -13.05 -3.67 -11.97
C ASN A 3 -13.84 -4.44 -10.92
N GLY A 4 -13.98 -3.88 -9.76
CA GLY A 4 -14.72 -4.54 -8.71
C GLY A 4 -14.89 -3.66 -7.48
N LYS A 5 -15.47 -4.26 -6.45
CA LYS A 5 -15.64 -3.63 -5.15
C LYS A 5 -14.75 -4.32 -4.13
N ILE A 6 -14.18 -3.54 -3.24
CA ILE A 6 -13.33 -4.04 -2.17
C ILE A 6 -14.25 -4.61 -1.09
N GLY A 7 -14.56 -5.90 -1.16
CA GLY A 7 -15.38 -6.60 -0.18
C GLY A 7 -16.79 -6.04 0.00
N VAL A 8 -17.68 -6.82 0.61
CA VAL A 8 -19.09 -6.41 0.79
C VAL A 8 -19.29 -5.43 1.95
N THR A 9 -18.38 -5.40 2.92
CA THR A 9 -18.46 -4.49 4.07
C THR A 9 -17.60 -3.24 3.90
N THR A 10 -17.01 -3.04 2.74
CA THR A 10 -16.07 -1.94 2.50
C THR A 10 -16.74 -0.57 2.64
N GLU A 11 -18.03 -0.47 2.39
CA GLU A 11 -18.77 0.76 2.60
C GLU A 11 -18.66 1.26 4.02
N ASN A 12 -18.43 0.33 4.96
CA ASN A 12 -18.27 0.65 6.38
C ASN A 12 -16.82 0.76 6.82
N ILE A 13 -15.86 0.22 6.02
CA ILE A 13 -14.47 0.17 6.45
C ILE A 13 -13.80 1.55 6.40
N PHE A 14 -14.03 2.34 5.35
CA PHE A 14 -13.44 3.67 5.26
C PHE A 14 -13.91 4.61 6.37
N PRO A 15 -15.21 4.69 6.68
CA PRO A 15 -15.65 5.49 7.82
C PRO A 15 -15.09 5.01 9.15
N VAL A 16 -14.95 3.69 9.33
CA VAL A 16 -14.35 3.11 10.54
C VAL A 16 -12.89 3.51 10.66
N ILE A 17 -12.12 3.38 9.59
CA ILE A 17 -10.71 3.77 9.58
C ILE A 17 -10.57 5.26 9.88
N LYS A 18 -11.36 6.10 9.23
CA LYS A 18 -11.33 7.55 9.47
C LYS A 18 -11.62 7.90 10.92
N LYS A 19 -12.61 7.22 11.50
CA LYS A 19 -13.01 7.47 12.89
C LYS A 19 -11.88 7.14 13.87
N PHE A 20 -11.24 5.98 13.71
CA PHE A 20 -10.25 5.51 14.66
C PHE A 20 -8.85 6.06 14.42
N LEU A 21 -8.56 6.51 13.21
CA LEU A 21 -7.27 7.12 12.88
C LEU A 21 -7.34 8.65 12.82
N TYR A 22 -8.48 9.21 13.18
CA TYR A 22 -8.73 10.65 13.05
C TYR A 22 -7.69 11.50 13.80
N SER A 23 -7.24 11.05 14.95
CA SER A 23 -6.28 11.78 15.78
C SER A 23 -4.82 11.55 15.36
N ASP A 24 -4.56 10.60 14.46
CA ASP A 24 -3.19 10.25 14.04
C ASP A 24 -3.15 9.96 12.55
N HIS A 25 -3.27 11.03 11.75
CA HIS A 25 -3.18 10.92 10.30
C HIS A 25 -1.79 10.48 9.84
N GLU A 26 -0.78 10.69 10.66
CA GLU A 26 0.62 10.40 10.30
C GLU A 26 0.93 8.90 10.30
N ILE A 27 0.02 8.09 10.83
CA ILE A 27 0.18 6.64 10.85
C ILE A 27 0.30 6.04 9.44
N PHE A 28 -0.26 6.73 8.43
CA PHE A 28 -0.22 6.23 7.06
C PHE A 28 1.21 5.99 6.57
N LEU A 29 2.11 6.91 6.86
CA LEU A 29 3.49 6.79 6.39
C LEU A 29 4.21 5.65 7.11
N ARG A 30 4.02 5.53 8.41
CA ARG A 30 4.58 4.43 9.18
C ARG A 30 4.11 3.07 8.65
N GLU A 31 2.83 2.96 8.33
CA GLU A 31 2.26 1.72 7.81
C GLU A 31 2.81 1.39 6.41
N LEU A 32 2.92 2.38 5.53
CA LEU A 32 3.51 2.17 4.21
C LEU A 32 4.96 1.74 4.28
N ILE A 33 5.75 2.37 5.15
CA ILE A 33 7.16 2.00 5.35
C ILE A 33 7.26 0.61 5.95
N SER A 34 6.42 0.28 6.94
CA SER A 34 6.39 -1.05 7.54
C SER A 34 6.11 -2.13 6.50
N ASN A 35 5.14 -1.89 5.62
CA ASN A 35 4.81 -2.82 4.55
C ASN A 35 5.98 -2.98 3.56
N ALA A 36 6.67 -1.91 3.25
CA ALA A 36 7.83 -1.94 2.37
C ALA A 36 8.99 -2.73 3.00
N VAL A 37 9.22 -2.55 4.30
CA VAL A 37 10.23 -3.31 5.05
C VAL A 37 9.87 -4.79 5.06
N ASP A 38 8.62 -5.13 5.32
CA ASP A 38 8.18 -6.53 5.34
C ASP A 38 8.38 -7.20 3.98
N ALA A 39 8.03 -6.51 2.89
CA ALA A 39 8.24 -7.03 1.54
C ALA A 39 9.71 -7.27 1.25
N THR A 40 10.57 -6.38 1.72
CA THR A 40 12.03 -6.50 1.56
C THR A 40 12.57 -7.68 2.36
N GLN A 41 12.10 -7.85 3.61
CA GLN A 41 12.53 -8.97 4.44
C GLN A 41 12.08 -10.32 3.87
N LYS A 42 10.87 -10.39 3.33
CA LYS A 42 10.38 -11.59 2.65
C LYS A 42 11.28 -11.95 1.48
N LEU A 43 11.68 -10.97 0.67
CA LEU A 43 12.59 -11.20 -0.45
C LEU A 43 13.93 -11.75 0.01
N LYS A 44 14.51 -11.18 1.06
CA LYS A 44 15.77 -11.66 1.62
C LYS A 44 15.65 -13.10 2.12
N THR A 45 14.54 -13.44 2.75
CA THR A 45 14.27 -14.80 3.21
C THR A 45 14.18 -15.77 2.03
N LEU A 46 13.43 -15.42 0.99
CA LEU A 46 13.30 -16.26 -0.20
C LEU A 46 14.65 -16.47 -0.89
N SER A 47 15.47 -15.44 -0.93
CA SER A 47 16.82 -15.54 -1.48
C SER A 47 17.70 -16.48 -0.66
N SER A 48 17.62 -16.40 0.67
CA SER A 48 18.45 -17.20 1.56
C SER A 48 18.10 -18.69 1.52
N ILE A 49 16.83 -19.03 1.25
CA ILE A 49 16.40 -20.44 1.13
C ILE A 49 16.42 -20.94 -0.32
N GLY A 50 16.91 -20.14 -1.26
CA GLY A 50 17.09 -20.55 -2.64
C GLY A 50 15.85 -20.48 -3.51
N GLU A 51 14.75 -19.94 -3.04
CA GLU A 51 13.52 -19.82 -3.84
C GLU A 51 13.52 -18.61 -4.77
N MET A 52 14.35 -17.63 -4.47
CA MET A 52 14.56 -16.49 -5.36
C MET A 52 16.01 -16.50 -5.81
N LYS A 53 16.23 -16.64 -7.10
CA LYS A 53 17.57 -16.72 -7.69
C LYS A 53 17.96 -15.38 -8.30
N GLY A 54 19.27 -15.11 -8.31
CA GLY A 54 19.82 -13.89 -8.87
C GLY A 54 20.17 -12.87 -7.80
N GLU A 55 20.70 -11.76 -8.27
CA GLU A 55 21.09 -10.68 -7.37
C GLU A 55 19.87 -9.87 -6.93
N LEU A 56 19.83 -9.52 -5.64
CA LEU A 56 18.76 -8.70 -5.10
C LEU A 56 18.90 -7.23 -5.51
N GLY A 57 20.13 -6.79 -5.74
CA GLY A 57 20.40 -5.42 -6.09
C GLY A 57 20.20 -4.45 -4.93
N ASP A 58 19.95 -3.20 -5.25
CA ASP A 58 19.70 -2.16 -4.25
C ASP A 58 18.29 -2.30 -3.70
N LEU A 59 18.19 -2.55 -2.40
CA LEU A 59 16.90 -2.75 -1.70
C LEU A 59 16.48 -1.50 -0.92
N THR A 60 17.08 -0.37 -1.19
CA THR A 60 16.72 0.89 -0.51
C THR A 60 15.25 1.23 -0.76
N ILE A 61 14.55 1.58 0.30
CA ILE A 61 13.18 2.07 0.22
C ILE A 61 13.24 3.58 -0.05
N HIS A 62 12.54 4.04 -1.08
CA HIS A 62 12.54 5.43 -1.47
C HIS A 62 11.20 6.08 -1.15
N VAL A 63 11.26 7.25 -0.55
CA VAL A 63 10.08 8.09 -0.32
C VAL A 63 10.32 9.41 -1.07
N ALA A 64 9.43 9.73 -1.98
CA ALA A 64 9.54 10.92 -2.80
C ALA A 64 8.27 11.76 -2.72
N VAL A 65 8.42 13.07 -2.76
CA VAL A 65 7.28 13.99 -2.80
C VAL A 65 7.38 14.85 -4.04
N ASP A 66 6.23 15.14 -4.64
CA ASP A 66 6.11 16.06 -5.76
C ASP A 66 5.07 17.10 -5.39
N LYS A 67 5.53 18.30 -5.09
CA LYS A 67 4.68 19.38 -4.63
C LYS A 67 3.74 19.88 -5.73
N GLU A 68 4.19 19.87 -6.97
CA GLU A 68 3.36 20.33 -8.10
C GLU A 68 2.27 19.31 -8.43
N ALA A 69 2.61 18.04 -8.45
CA ALA A 69 1.65 16.97 -8.69
C ALA A 69 0.82 16.63 -7.45
N LYS A 70 1.20 17.14 -6.28
CA LYS A 70 0.54 16.87 -4.99
C LYS A 70 0.55 15.39 -4.65
N THR A 71 1.69 14.73 -4.87
CA THR A 71 1.84 13.30 -4.62
C THR A 71 2.94 12.99 -3.61
N LEU A 72 2.74 11.89 -2.89
CA LEU A 72 3.77 11.24 -2.10
C LEU A 72 3.88 9.82 -2.59
N THR A 73 5.10 9.37 -2.87
CA THR A 73 5.37 8.06 -3.45
C THR A 73 6.32 7.28 -2.56
N VAL A 74 5.96 6.02 -2.25
CA VAL A 74 6.81 5.08 -1.52
C VAL A 74 7.13 3.92 -2.46
N THR A 75 8.43 3.65 -2.66
CA THR A 75 8.90 2.60 -3.56
C THR A 75 9.79 1.63 -2.80
N ASP A 76 9.50 0.34 -2.91
CA ASP A 76 10.40 -0.72 -2.44
C ASP A 76 10.79 -1.64 -3.59
N ARG A 77 11.80 -2.46 -3.38
CA ARG A 77 12.23 -3.51 -4.30
C ARG A 77 12.13 -4.89 -3.65
N GLY A 78 11.11 -5.06 -2.83
CA GLY A 78 10.80 -6.32 -2.17
C GLY A 78 10.16 -7.34 -3.10
N VAL A 79 9.38 -8.25 -2.52
CA VAL A 79 8.80 -9.38 -3.27
C VAL A 79 7.79 -8.96 -4.34
N GLY A 80 7.18 -7.79 -4.21
CA GLY A 80 6.10 -7.40 -5.10
C GLY A 80 4.87 -8.30 -4.97
N MET A 81 3.91 -8.10 -5.85
CA MET A 81 2.67 -8.88 -5.86
C MET A 81 2.24 -9.20 -7.28
N THR A 82 1.66 -10.39 -7.47
CA THR A 82 0.94 -10.74 -8.68
C THR A 82 -0.49 -10.19 -8.62
N ALA A 83 -1.22 -10.20 -9.73
CA ALA A 83 -2.62 -9.77 -9.74
C ALA A 83 -3.47 -10.56 -8.75
N GLU A 84 -3.24 -11.86 -8.64
CA GLU A 84 -3.96 -12.70 -7.67
C GLU A 84 -3.65 -12.28 -6.23
N GLU A 85 -2.40 -11.95 -5.95
CA GLU A 85 -1.99 -11.51 -4.62
C GLU A 85 -2.54 -10.13 -4.29
N VAL A 86 -2.60 -9.21 -5.25
CA VAL A 86 -3.24 -7.90 -5.02
C VAL A 86 -4.71 -8.10 -4.67
N ASP A 87 -5.40 -8.95 -5.43
CA ASP A 87 -6.80 -9.25 -5.14
C ASP A 87 -6.97 -9.84 -3.74
N LYS A 88 -6.11 -10.77 -3.36
CA LYS A 88 -6.17 -11.43 -2.05
C LYS A 88 -5.78 -10.50 -0.90
N TYR A 89 -4.69 -9.76 -1.03
CA TYR A 89 -4.12 -9.01 0.09
C TYR A 89 -4.61 -7.57 0.18
N ILE A 90 -5.07 -6.99 -0.90
CA ILE A 90 -5.57 -5.62 -0.90
C ILE A 90 -7.10 -5.60 -0.93
N ASN A 91 -7.71 -6.33 -1.87
CA ASN A 91 -9.16 -6.27 -2.06
C ASN A 91 -9.94 -7.11 -1.06
N GLN A 92 -9.48 -8.33 -0.79
CA GLN A 92 -10.22 -9.30 0.04
C GLN A 92 -9.89 -9.20 1.52
N ILE A 93 -8.65 -8.86 1.85
CA ILE A 93 -8.28 -8.71 3.26
C ILE A 93 -9.00 -7.53 3.90
N ALA A 94 -9.27 -6.47 3.15
CA ALA A 94 -10.07 -5.37 3.66
C ALA A 94 -11.43 -5.86 4.14
N PHE A 95 -12.02 -6.82 3.44
CA PHE A 95 -13.28 -7.44 3.84
C PHE A 95 -13.13 -8.30 5.09
N SER A 96 -12.21 -9.26 5.07
CA SER A 96 -12.05 -10.20 6.20
C SER A 96 -11.49 -9.53 7.45
N GLY A 97 -10.64 -8.53 7.27
CA GLY A 97 -10.06 -7.78 8.38
C GLY A 97 -11.01 -6.80 9.03
N ALA A 98 -12.10 -6.42 8.36
CA ALA A 98 -13.04 -5.44 8.90
C ALA A 98 -13.68 -5.89 10.20
N GLU A 99 -14.15 -7.15 10.26
CA GLU A 99 -14.75 -7.69 11.48
C GLU A 99 -13.73 -7.79 12.61
N GLU A 100 -12.54 -8.29 12.32
CA GLU A 100 -11.47 -8.37 13.30
C GLU A 100 -11.07 -6.98 13.79
N PHE A 101 -11.01 -6.02 12.88
CA PHE A 101 -10.71 -4.64 13.24
C PHE A 101 -11.78 -4.06 14.16
N MET A 102 -13.05 -4.29 13.86
CA MET A 102 -14.16 -3.83 14.69
C MET A 102 -14.11 -4.39 16.11
N GLU A 103 -13.68 -5.64 16.27
CA GLU A 103 -13.54 -6.28 17.57
C GLU A 103 -12.29 -5.81 18.32
N LYS A 104 -11.22 -5.52 17.58
CA LYS A 104 -9.89 -5.28 18.14
C LYS A 104 -9.38 -3.86 17.96
N TYR A 105 -10.20 -2.95 17.43
CA TYR A 105 -9.71 -1.59 17.13
C TYR A 105 -9.24 -0.83 18.37
N LYS A 106 -9.61 -1.29 19.55
CA LYS A 106 -9.12 -0.71 20.79
C LYS A 106 -7.61 -0.84 20.94
N ASN A 107 -7.02 -1.76 20.21
CA ASN A 107 -5.58 -1.96 20.14
C ASN A 107 -5.07 -1.53 18.77
N GLN A 108 -4.63 -0.28 18.68
CA GLN A 108 -4.19 0.32 17.42
C GLN A 108 -3.01 -0.41 16.76
N SER A 109 -2.24 -1.18 17.52
CA SER A 109 -1.10 -1.92 16.97
C SER A 109 -1.51 -3.01 15.98
N ILE A 110 -2.79 -3.36 15.94
CA ILE A 110 -3.31 -4.43 15.07
C ILE A 110 -3.62 -3.93 13.67
N ILE A 111 -3.74 -2.62 13.45
CA ILE A 111 -4.15 -2.04 12.17
C ILE A 111 -3.31 -2.55 10.99
N GLY A 112 -1.99 -2.63 11.15
CA GLY A 112 -1.09 -3.08 10.08
C GLY A 112 -1.11 -4.57 9.78
N HIS A 113 -1.68 -5.41 10.66
CA HIS A 113 -1.59 -6.87 10.52
C HIS A 113 -2.52 -7.46 9.46
N PHE A 114 -3.55 -6.75 9.06
CA PHE A 114 -4.60 -7.29 8.18
C PHE A 114 -4.73 -6.52 6.88
N GLY A 115 -3.72 -5.79 6.47
CA GLY A 115 -3.79 -4.94 5.30
C GLY A 115 -4.58 -3.65 5.52
N LEU A 116 -5.23 -3.52 6.67
CA LEU A 116 -5.98 -2.30 7.01
C LEU A 116 -5.08 -1.08 7.14
N GLY A 117 -3.82 -1.28 7.52
CA GLY A 117 -2.85 -0.20 7.59
C GLY A 117 -2.63 0.49 6.26
N PHE A 118 -2.65 -0.27 5.16
CA PHE A 118 -2.57 0.31 3.83
C PHE A 118 -3.70 1.33 3.60
N TYR A 119 -4.91 1.00 4.05
CA TYR A 119 -6.07 1.85 3.84
C TYR A 119 -6.02 3.15 4.65
N SER A 120 -5.10 3.26 5.62
CA SER A 120 -4.86 4.53 6.32
C SER A 120 -4.42 5.62 5.35
N SER A 121 -3.89 5.26 4.19
CA SER A 121 -3.51 6.19 3.14
C SER A 121 -4.68 7.08 2.69
N PHE A 122 -5.90 6.59 2.78
CA PHE A 122 -7.09 7.37 2.40
C PHE A 122 -7.45 8.45 3.42
N MET A 123 -6.76 8.49 4.56
CA MET A 123 -6.87 9.60 5.49
C MET A 123 -6.25 10.88 4.93
N VAL A 124 -5.28 10.74 4.03
CA VAL A 124 -4.50 11.86 3.49
C VAL A 124 -4.58 11.96 1.97
N ALA A 125 -5.16 10.97 1.30
CA ALA A 125 -5.19 10.92 -0.17
C ALA A 125 -6.61 10.73 -0.69
N ASP A 126 -6.91 11.40 -1.81
CA ASP A 126 -8.17 11.23 -2.54
C ASP A 126 -8.10 10.05 -3.50
N LYS A 127 -6.90 9.68 -3.92
CA LYS A 127 -6.66 8.56 -4.81
C LYS A 127 -5.36 7.88 -4.42
N VAL A 128 -5.36 6.56 -4.46
CA VAL A 128 -4.16 5.75 -4.20
C VAL A 128 -3.95 4.82 -5.39
N GLU A 129 -2.73 4.77 -5.90
CA GLU A 129 -2.33 3.85 -6.96
C GLU A 129 -1.23 2.92 -6.45
N ILE A 130 -1.30 1.67 -6.89
CA ILE A 130 -0.24 0.69 -6.64
C ILE A 130 0.27 0.21 -8.00
N PHE A 131 1.59 0.26 -8.18
CA PHE A 131 2.28 -0.40 -9.29
C PHE A 131 3.15 -1.46 -8.65
N THR A 132 2.95 -2.71 -9.00
CA THR A 132 3.68 -3.80 -8.36
C THR A 132 4.06 -4.88 -9.35
N LYS A 133 5.26 -5.44 -9.17
CA LYS A 133 5.74 -6.56 -9.97
C LYS A 133 6.38 -7.58 -9.05
N SER A 134 5.85 -8.79 -9.06
CA SER A 134 6.33 -9.89 -8.23
C SER A 134 7.75 -10.31 -8.63
N TYR A 135 8.48 -10.85 -7.67
CA TYR A 135 9.78 -11.49 -7.92
C TYR A 135 9.66 -12.72 -8.83
N LYS A 136 8.47 -13.26 -8.98
CA LYS A 136 8.22 -14.45 -9.80
C LYS A 136 8.56 -14.16 -11.26
N LYS A 137 9.23 -15.11 -11.91
CA LYS A 137 9.86 -14.92 -13.21
C LYS A 137 8.94 -14.42 -14.32
N GLU A 138 7.71 -14.88 -14.36
CA GLU A 138 6.77 -14.55 -15.43
C GLU A 138 5.70 -13.56 -15.02
N ALA A 139 5.87 -12.95 -13.84
CA ALA A 139 4.89 -12.00 -13.34
C ALA A 139 4.88 -10.72 -14.17
N LYS A 140 3.69 -10.21 -14.43
CA LYS A 140 3.49 -8.92 -15.09
C LYS A 140 3.34 -7.83 -14.07
N THR A 141 3.57 -6.58 -14.48
CA THR A 141 3.28 -5.42 -13.65
C THR A 141 1.77 -5.30 -13.49
N VAL A 142 1.34 -5.05 -12.27
CA VAL A 142 -0.07 -4.84 -11.94
C VAL A 142 -0.26 -3.39 -11.54
N HIS A 143 -1.26 -2.74 -12.11
CA HIS A 143 -1.68 -1.40 -11.73
C HIS A 143 -3.05 -1.48 -11.05
N TRP A 144 -3.11 -1.00 -9.82
CA TRP A 144 -4.33 -0.94 -9.02
C TRP A 144 -4.57 0.51 -8.62
N SER A 145 -5.84 0.94 -8.65
CA SER A 145 -6.19 2.28 -8.20
C SER A 145 -7.55 2.30 -7.52
N CYS A 146 -7.70 3.23 -6.58
CA CYS A 146 -8.94 3.41 -5.83
C CYS A 146 -9.03 4.86 -5.37
N THR A 147 -10.24 5.42 -5.41
CA THR A 147 -10.49 6.81 -5.04
C THR A 147 -11.17 6.96 -3.68
N GLY A 148 -11.01 5.96 -2.81
CA GLY A 148 -11.61 6.01 -1.47
C GLY A 148 -13.08 5.58 -1.43
N THR A 149 -13.59 5.07 -2.54
CA THR A 149 -14.91 4.42 -2.62
C THR A 149 -14.71 2.90 -2.53
N PRO A 150 -15.77 2.11 -2.36
CA PRO A 150 -15.62 0.66 -2.40
C PRO A 150 -15.15 0.11 -3.74
N GLU A 151 -15.12 0.93 -4.77
CA GLU A 151 -14.76 0.49 -6.12
C GLU A 151 -13.28 0.67 -6.39
N PHE A 152 -12.69 -0.30 -7.06
CA PHE A 152 -11.29 -0.26 -7.48
C PHE A 152 -11.17 -0.62 -8.96
N GLU A 153 -10.04 -0.24 -9.55
CA GLU A 153 -9.65 -0.66 -10.88
C GLU A 153 -8.32 -1.40 -10.79
N MET A 154 -8.19 -2.50 -11.50
CA MET A 154 -6.96 -3.28 -11.51
C MET A 154 -6.74 -3.88 -12.88
N GLU A 155 -5.51 -3.80 -13.39
CA GLU A 155 -5.13 -4.42 -14.65
C GLU A 155 -3.69 -4.89 -14.60
N GLU A 156 -3.40 -5.95 -15.36
CA GLU A 156 -2.03 -6.31 -15.66
C GLU A 156 -1.59 -5.47 -16.85
N THR A 157 -0.36 -4.99 -16.82
CA THR A 157 0.16 -4.07 -17.84
C THR A 157 1.53 -4.54 -18.30
N ASP A 158 1.89 -4.21 -19.54
CA ASP A 158 3.23 -4.45 -20.07
C ASP A 158 4.20 -3.31 -19.76
N ALA A 159 3.78 -2.32 -18.97
CA ALA A 159 4.65 -1.23 -18.56
C ALA A 159 5.87 -1.77 -17.81
N GLU A 160 7.03 -1.18 -18.08
CA GLU A 160 8.24 -1.57 -17.38
C GLU A 160 8.16 -1.13 -15.91
N HIS A 161 8.44 -2.05 -15.04
CA HIS A 161 8.54 -1.80 -13.61
C HIS A 161 9.54 -2.80 -13.03
N ASP A 162 10.40 -2.32 -12.16
CA ASP A 162 11.29 -3.21 -11.43
C ASP A 162 10.52 -4.06 -10.45
N ARG A 163 11.10 -5.18 -10.05
CA ARG A 163 10.55 -5.97 -8.96
C ARG A 163 10.28 -5.07 -7.76
N GLY A 164 9.12 -5.27 -7.13
CA GLY A 164 8.73 -4.53 -5.93
C GLY A 164 7.44 -3.77 -6.12
N THR A 165 7.22 -2.79 -5.26
CA THR A 165 5.95 -2.06 -5.22
C THR A 165 6.19 -0.56 -5.12
N THR A 166 5.46 0.19 -5.92
CA THR A 166 5.38 1.64 -5.86
C THR A 166 3.97 2.03 -5.47
N ILE A 167 3.83 2.80 -4.40
CA ILE A 167 2.53 3.29 -3.96
C ILE A 167 2.52 4.80 -4.12
N VAL A 168 1.56 5.31 -4.89
CA VAL A 168 1.42 6.74 -5.17
C VAL A 168 0.17 7.26 -4.48
N LEU A 169 0.35 8.21 -3.58
CA LEU A 169 -0.74 8.88 -2.89
C LEU A 169 -0.99 10.24 -3.55
N HIS A 170 -2.20 10.42 -4.08
CA HIS A 170 -2.65 11.72 -4.57
C HIS A 170 -3.28 12.46 -3.39
N LEU A 171 -2.52 13.37 -2.79
CA LEU A 171 -2.87 13.99 -1.52
C LEU A 171 -4.10 14.89 -1.63
N SER A 172 -4.98 14.78 -0.63
CA SER A 172 -6.14 15.64 -0.53
C SER A 172 -5.72 17.07 -0.17
N GLU A 173 -6.61 18.05 -0.44
CA GLU A 173 -6.33 19.46 -0.13
C GLU A 173 -5.97 19.67 1.34
N ASP A 174 -6.59 18.92 2.25
CA ASP A 174 -6.34 19.04 3.68
C ASP A 174 -5.01 18.44 4.12
N SER A 175 -4.33 17.72 3.23
CA SER A 175 -3.13 16.96 3.56
C SER A 175 -1.92 17.34 2.72
N LEU A 176 -1.93 18.50 2.07
CA LEU A 176 -0.83 18.96 1.21
C LEU A 176 0.49 19.17 1.95
N GLU A 177 0.47 19.27 3.28
CA GLU A 177 1.69 19.34 4.08
C GLU A 177 2.60 18.13 3.85
N TYR A 178 2.03 16.97 3.51
CA TYR A 178 2.79 15.76 3.24
C TYR A 178 3.46 15.75 1.86
N ALA A 179 3.22 16.76 1.04
CA ALA A 179 3.97 16.97 -0.20
C ALA A 179 5.24 17.79 0.02
N GLU A 180 5.51 18.18 1.26
CA GLU A 180 6.73 18.91 1.62
C GLU A 180 7.78 17.94 2.15
N SER A 181 8.99 17.99 1.57
CA SER A 181 10.08 17.10 1.96
C SER A 181 10.41 17.20 3.46
N SER A 182 10.38 18.41 4.00
CA SER A 182 10.71 18.64 5.41
C SER A 182 9.72 17.94 6.35
N LYS A 183 8.43 17.91 5.98
CA LYS A 183 7.43 17.23 6.80
C LYS A 183 7.63 15.72 6.78
N VAL A 184 7.93 15.16 5.62
CA VAL A 184 8.19 13.73 5.46
C VAL A 184 9.46 13.33 6.22
N GLU A 185 10.51 14.11 6.12
CA GLU A 185 11.76 13.86 6.85
C GLU A 185 11.52 13.87 8.36
N GLU A 186 10.69 14.76 8.85
CA GLU A 186 10.33 14.83 10.28
C GLU A 186 9.64 13.54 10.74
N LEU A 187 8.79 12.95 9.90
CA LEU A 187 8.05 11.74 10.24
C LEU A 187 8.88 10.46 10.14
N LEU A 188 9.92 10.48 9.33
CA LEU A 188 10.82 9.34 9.17
C LEU A 188 11.88 9.32 10.27
#